data_c46700404d7439bf3e4312608c8ef35f
#
_entry.id   c46700404d7439bf3e4312608c8ef35f
#
_cell.length_a   1.000
_cell.length_b   1.000
_cell.length_c   1.000
_cell.angle_alpha   90.00
_cell.angle_beta   90.00
_cell.angle_gamma   90.00
#
_symmetry.space_group_name_H-M   'P 1'
#
loop_
_entity.id
_entity.type
_entity.pdbx_description
1 polymer ?
#
loop_
_entity_poly.entity_id
_entity_poly.type
_entity_poly.pdbx_seq_one_letter_code
_entity_poly.pdbx_strand_id
1 'polypeptide(L)'
;PFGAIKKGEPCEFRIRLPKDVVPDFPPVLVLFRNGFKERFLQMNLESEDSANNVYQTTFIAKYAGVHYYYFSYTLNGTRNYIKKTACHESSINFGDLYQLTVYDESFETPEFLKGGIMYQIFPDRFYKSGRVHENIPYGRGMRDNWEDTPYYRPDENGHVWNNDYFGGDLEGIREKLPYLKELGVTCIYLNPIFESHENHRYNTADYRKVDPLLGTNEDFKALCAEAKEFGISIILDGVFSHTGADSVYFNKFNRYDSLGAYNSKNSEFYPWYTFYEYPDKYEAWWGIDTLPNVRENNKEYTEYICGDGGVLDYWIEMGAA
;
A
#
# COMPACT_ATOMS: atom_id res chain seq x y z
N PRO A 1 10.95 21.29 6.05
CA PRO A 1 10.13 20.50 5.14
C PRO A 1 9.50 19.35 5.91
N PHE A 2 8.28 19.04 5.56
CA PHE A 2 7.54 17.99 6.23
C PHE A 2 7.89 16.65 5.60
N GLY A 3 8.94 16.00 6.11
CA GLY A 3 9.25 14.61 5.83
C GLY A 3 9.99 14.26 4.54
N ALA A 4 10.02 15.10 3.51
CA ALA A 4 10.70 14.77 2.25
C ALA A 4 11.36 15.98 1.57
N ILE A 5 12.52 15.73 0.96
CA ILE A 5 13.23 16.70 0.11
C ILE A 5 13.80 15.99 -1.12
N LYS A 6 14.06 16.74 -2.17
CA LYS A 6 14.76 16.26 -3.36
C LYS A 6 16.27 16.15 -3.08
N LYS A 7 16.92 15.13 -3.59
CA LYS A 7 18.38 14.99 -3.55
C LYS A 7 19.06 16.24 -4.13
N GLY A 8 20.04 16.76 -3.43
CA GLY A 8 20.77 17.97 -3.84
C GLY A 8 20.16 19.29 -3.37
N GLU A 9 18.90 19.30 -2.93
CA GLU A 9 18.27 20.50 -2.38
C GLU A 9 18.69 20.77 -0.94
N PRO A 10 18.82 22.05 -0.54
CA PRO A 10 19.12 22.43 0.82
C PRO A 10 17.90 22.22 1.73
N CYS A 11 18.11 21.61 2.88
CA CYS A 11 17.14 21.47 3.95
C CYS A 11 17.63 22.23 5.18
N GLU A 12 16.87 23.21 5.64
CA GLU A 12 17.15 23.96 6.84
C GLU A 12 16.55 23.31 8.07
N PHE A 13 17.36 23.17 9.09
CA PHE A 13 16.96 22.65 10.40
C PHE A 13 17.10 23.75 11.45
N ARG A 14 16.04 23.92 12.23
CA ARG A 14 16.00 24.89 13.33
C ARG A 14 15.57 24.24 14.61
N ILE A 15 16.20 24.62 15.72
CA ILE A 15 15.73 24.33 17.07
C ILE A 15 15.57 25.62 17.85
N ARG A 16 14.64 25.63 18.78
CA ARG A 16 14.47 26.71 19.75
C ARG A 16 14.80 26.17 21.13
N LEU A 17 15.72 26.82 21.82
CA LEU A 17 16.01 26.54 23.20
C LEU A 17 15.57 27.75 24.03
N PRO A 18 14.95 27.54 25.21
CA PRO A 18 14.65 28.62 26.14
C PRO A 18 15.89 29.47 26.43
N LYS A 19 15.71 30.76 26.66
CA LYS A 19 16.81 31.70 26.81
C LYS A 19 17.71 31.43 28.03
N ASP A 20 17.17 30.77 29.04
CA ASP A 20 17.90 30.29 30.24
C ASP A 20 18.67 28.98 29.97
N VAL A 21 18.44 28.31 28.86
CA VAL A 21 19.20 27.14 28.40
C VAL A 21 20.30 27.62 27.45
N VAL A 22 21.47 27.91 28.03
CA VAL A 22 22.65 28.32 27.26
C VAL A 22 23.59 27.13 27.13
N PRO A 23 23.66 26.49 25.93
CA PRO A 23 24.55 25.35 25.71
C PRO A 23 26.01 25.71 25.88
N ASP A 24 26.82 24.78 26.43
CA ASP A 24 28.28 24.94 26.60
C ASP A 24 28.99 25.11 25.25
N PHE A 25 28.45 24.51 24.20
CA PHE A 25 28.89 24.58 22.80
C PHE A 25 27.69 24.69 21.88
N PRO A 26 27.87 25.18 20.64
CA PRO A 26 26.77 25.21 19.67
C PRO A 26 26.08 23.84 19.53
N PRO A 27 24.75 23.78 19.52
CA PRO A 27 24.02 22.54 19.31
C PRO A 27 24.41 21.86 18.01
N VAL A 28 24.13 20.56 17.91
CA VAL A 28 24.50 19.73 16.77
C VAL A 28 23.28 19.01 16.23
N LEU A 29 23.06 19.07 14.92
CA LEU A 29 22.21 18.15 14.19
C LEU A 29 23.01 16.87 13.90
N VAL A 30 22.52 15.74 14.37
CA VAL A 30 23.09 14.42 14.08
C VAL A 30 22.16 13.71 13.10
N LEU A 31 22.69 13.29 11.96
CA LEU A 31 21.89 12.59 10.94
C LEU A 31 22.68 11.44 10.29
N PHE A 32 21.97 10.42 9.88
CA PHE A 32 22.53 9.23 9.22
C PHE A 32 21.49 8.52 8.37
N ARG A 33 21.92 7.69 7.42
CA ARG A 33 21.10 6.69 6.76
C ARG A 33 21.27 5.34 7.46
N ASN A 34 20.24 4.49 7.41
CA ASN A 34 20.34 3.15 7.98
C ASN A 34 21.55 2.39 7.41
N GLY A 35 22.37 1.82 8.29
CA GLY A 35 23.62 1.13 7.94
C GLY A 35 24.84 2.04 7.66
N PHE A 36 24.72 3.36 7.80
CA PHE A 36 25.81 4.32 7.58
C PHE A 36 26.17 5.09 8.86
N LYS A 37 27.41 5.64 8.88
CA LYS A 37 27.92 6.42 10.01
C LYS A 37 27.15 7.72 10.19
N GLU A 38 27.02 8.14 11.45
CA GLU A 38 26.48 9.45 11.84
C GLU A 38 27.32 10.60 11.28
N ARG A 39 26.64 11.65 10.87
CA ARG A 39 27.21 12.94 10.47
C ARG A 39 26.75 13.98 11.49
N PHE A 40 27.67 14.82 11.89
CA PHE A 40 27.47 15.88 12.88
C PHE A 40 27.56 17.24 12.19
N LEU A 41 26.47 18.01 12.22
CA LEU A 41 26.41 19.36 11.67
C LEU A 41 26.18 20.35 12.81
N GLN A 42 27.18 21.21 13.04
CA GLN A 42 27.06 22.30 14.01
C GLN A 42 25.92 23.25 13.60
N MET A 43 25.16 23.70 14.58
CA MET A 43 24.09 24.66 14.41
C MET A 43 24.55 26.02 14.93
N ASN A 44 24.33 27.08 14.16
CA ASN A 44 24.72 28.44 14.54
C ASN A 44 23.52 29.20 15.10
N LEU A 45 23.73 30.10 15.99
CA LEU A 45 22.70 31.02 16.48
C LEU A 45 22.23 31.88 15.30
N GLU A 46 20.96 31.76 14.94
CA GLU A 46 20.34 32.52 13.85
C GLU A 46 19.68 33.78 14.37
N SER A 47 18.94 33.67 15.47
CA SER A 47 18.19 34.76 16.05
C SER A 47 17.91 34.52 17.54
N GLU A 48 17.53 35.59 18.22
CA GLU A 48 17.09 35.59 19.60
C GLU A 48 15.78 36.37 19.71
N ASP A 49 14.86 35.86 20.50
CA ASP A 49 13.67 36.59 20.92
C ASP A 49 13.64 36.77 22.46
N SER A 50 12.55 37.27 23.02
CA SER A 50 12.43 37.47 24.46
C SER A 50 12.46 36.18 25.28
N ALA A 51 12.11 35.05 24.70
CA ALA A 51 11.95 33.78 25.37
C ALA A 51 12.94 32.69 24.91
N ASN A 52 13.46 32.75 23.66
CA ASN A 52 14.21 31.69 23.06
C ASN A 52 15.45 32.16 22.29
N ASN A 53 16.43 31.27 22.20
CA ASN A 53 17.52 31.29 21.25
C ASN A 53 17.20 30.29 20.11
N VAL A 54 17.30 30.75 18.85
CA VAL A 54 17.05 29.94 17.67
C VAL A 54 18.36 29.55 17.02
N TYR A 55 18.62 28.26 16.91
CA TYR A 55 19.81 27.74 16.25
C TYR A 55 19.42 27.07 14.92
N GLN A 56 20.25 27.28 13.90
CA GLN A 56 19.99 26.82 12.54
C GLN A 56 21.22 26.13 11.92
N THR A 57 20.99 25.13 11.08
CA THR A 57 21.99 24.57 10.17
C THR A 57 21.32 24.14 8.88
N THR A 58 22.09 24.00 7.81
CA THR A 58 21.62 23.55 6.49
C THR A 58 22.29 22.23 6.16
N PHE A 59 21.48 21.27 5.72
CA PHE A 59 21.92 19.99 5.20
C PHE A 59 21.59 19.86 3.72
N ILE A 60 22.56 19.39 2.93
CA ILE A 60 22.36 19.03 1.53
C ILE A 60 22.62 17.53 1.39
N ALA A 61 21.57 16.79 1.04
CA ALA A 61 21.63 15.35 0.88
C ALA A 61 22.27 14.95 -0.45
N LYS A 62 23.38 14.20 -0.38
CA LYS A 62 24.06 13.69 -1.58
C LYS A 62 23.49 12.36 -2.10
N TYR A 63 22.67 11.69 -1.31
CA TYR A 63 22.16 10.35 -1.63
C TYR A 63 20.68 10.27 -1.29
N ALA A 64 19.90 9.67 -2.18
CA ALA A 64 18.51 9.33 -1.92
C ALA A 64 18.40 8.23 -0.85
N GLY A 65 17.22 8.13 -0.23
CA GLY A 65 16.90 7.17 0.81
C GLY A 65 16.39 7.82 2.08
N VAL A 66 16.07 6.98 3.07
CA VAL A 66 15.57 7.44 4.37
C VAL A 66 16.74 7.85 5.24
N HIS A 67 16.70 9.08 5.74
CA HIS A 67 17.64 9.63 6.71
C HIS A 67 16.92 9.74 8.06
N TYR A 68 17.62 9.38 9.11
CA TYR A 68 17.18 9.59 10.50
C TYR A 68 18.01 10.69 11.13
N TYR A 69 17.40 11.48 12.03
CA TYR A 69 18.10 12.54 12.71
C TYR A 69 17.53 12.82 14.09
N TYR A 70 18.37 13.47 14.89
CA TYR A 70 18.03 14.06 16.18
C TYR A 70 18.93 15.28 16.43
N PHE A 71 18.60 16.09 17.41
CA PHE A 71 19.45 17.19 17.82
C PHE A 71 20.11 16.88 19.16
N SER A 72 21.28 17.46 19.39
CA SER A 72 22.05 17.30 20.64
C SER A 72 22.64 18.62 21.05
N TYR A 73 22.63 18.88 22.36
CA TYR A 73 23.34 20.01 22.99
C TYR A 73 23.91 19.58 24.31
N THR A 74 24.98 20.26 24.77
CA THR A 74 25.62 20.04 26.09
C THR A 74 25.29 21.22 27.00
N LEU A 75 24.83 20.93 28.22
CA LEU A 75 24.53 21.91 29.24
C LEU A 75 25.17 21.49 30.55
N ASN A 76 26.03 22.33 31.12
CA ASN A 76 26.78 22.04 32.33
C ASN A 76 27.53 20.70 32.28
N GLY A 77 28.19 20.41 31.15
CA GLY A 77 28.92 19.18 30.91
C GLY A 77 28.04 17.96 30.62
N THR A 78 26.72 18.08 30.70
CA THR A 78 25.77 16.97 30.42
C THR A 78 25.22 17.08 28.99
N ARG A 79 25.35 15.98 28.23
CA ARG A 79 24.83 15.91 26.88
C ARG A 79 23.33 15.56 26.88
N ASN A 80 22.54 16.38 26.20
CA ASN A 80 21.11 16.24 26.04
C ASN A 80 20.76 15.97 24.56
N TYR A 81 19.66 15.24 24.34
CA TYR A 81 19.17 14.86 23.03
C TYR A 81 17.73 15.32 22.85
N ILE A 82 17.43 16.01 21.76
CA ILE A 82 16.06 16.37 21.39
C ILE A 82 15.57 15.35 20.38
N LYS A 83 14.50 14.64 20.73
CA LYS A 83 13.93 13.55 19.97
C LYS A 83 12.42 13.73 19.77
N LYS A 84 11.85 13.01 18.80
CA LYS A 84 10.43 13.02 18.47
C LYS A 84 9.62 12.17 19.45
N THR A 85 8.51 12.71 19.96
CA THR A 85 7.57 11.94 20.81
C THR A 85 6.24 11.67 20.10
N ALA A 86 5.73 12.66 19.36
CA ALA A 86 4.51 12.54 18.57
C ALA A 86 4.60 13.41 17.31
N CYS A 87 3.51 13.49 16.56
CA CYS A 87 3.43 14.42 15.43
C CYS A 87 3.52 15.86 15.97
N HIS A 88 4.55 16.61 15.53
CA HIS A 88 4.85 17.98 15.97
C HIS A 88 5.33 18.15 17.43
N GLU A 89 5.63 17.06 18.12
CA GLU A 89 6.12 17.12 19.51
C GLU A 89 7.55 16.59 19.62
N SER A 90 8.27 17.14 20.60
CA SER A 90 9.65 16.76 20.91
C SER A 90 9.85 16.68 22.42
N SER A 91 10.76 15.84 22.87
CA SER A 91 11.18 15.78 24.27
C SER A 91 12.70 15.75 24.38
N ILE A 92 13.19 15.98 25.60
CA ILE A 92 14.62 15.91 25.95
C ILE A 92 14.89 14.50 26.49
N ASN A 93 15.92 13.85 25.91
CA ASN A 93 16.43 12.53 26.32
C ASN A 93 15.47 11.34 26.22
N PHE A 94 14.27 11.54 25.64
CA PHE A 94 13.28 10.49 25.45
C PHE A 94 12.65 10.63 24.06
N GLY A 95 12.25 9.51 23.44
CA GLY A 95 11.53 9.48 22.16
C GLY A 95 12.32 8.83 21.03
N ASP A 96 11.74 8.89 19.84
CA ASP A 96 12.25 8.29 18.63
C ASP A 96 13.09 9.27 17.80
N LEU A 97 13.68 8.76 16.74
CA LEU A 97 14.38 9.58 15.76
C LEU A 97 13.36 10.31 14.86
N TYR A 98 13.72 11.49 14.41
CA TYR A 98 13.03 12.12 13.30
C TYR A 98 13.43 11.44 11.99
N GLN A 99 12.55 11.45 11.02
CA GLN A 99 12.79 10.92 9.68
C GLN A 99 12.77 12.03 8.64
N LEU A 100 13.71 11.97 7.70
CA LEU A 100 13.74 12.78 6.49
C LEU A 100 13.88 11.85 5.29
N THR A 101 12.89 11.84 4.42
CA THR A 101 12.98 11.12 3.15
C THR A 101 13.66 12.01 2.12
N VAL A 102 14.73 11.49 1.51
CA VAL A 102 15.40 12.13 0.39
C VAL A 102 15.07 11.32 -0.87
N TYR A 103 14.31 11.91 -1.79
CA TYR A 103 13.95 11.23 -3.03
C TYR A 103 14.92 11.59 -4.16
N ASP A 104 15.02 10.72 -5.16
CA ASP A 104 15.89 10.94 -6.31
C ASP A 104 15.41 12.15 -7.14
N GLU A 105 16.33 12.81 -7.80
CA GLU A 105 16.03 14.01 -8.59
C GLU A 105 15.17 13.72 -9.83
N SER A 106 15.20 12.48 -10.31
CA SER A 106 14.37 12.01 -11.43
C SER A 106 12.97 11.52 -11.01
N PHE A 107 12.71 11.41 -9.69
CA PHE A 107 11.40 10.96 -9.21
C PHE A 107 10.32 12.01 -9.47
N GLU A 108 9.28 11.60 -10.16
CA GLU A 108 8.10 12.42 -10.42
C GLU A 108 6.84 11.70 -9.97
N THR A 109 5.95 12.44 -9.30
CA THR A 109 4.61 11.96 -9.01
C THR A 109 3.74 12.12 -10.25
N PRO A 110 2.95 11.09 -10.64
CA PRO A 110 2.02 11.20 -11.76
C PRO A 110 1.07 12.40 -11.63
N GLU A 111 0.82 13.10 -12.74
CA GLU A 111 0.02 14.32 -12.75
C GLU A 111 -1.39 14.13 -12.20
N PHE A 112 -2.03 12.97 -12.46
CA PHE A 112 -3.37 12.67 -11.98
C PHE A 112 -3.50 12.59 -10.45
N LEU A 113 -2.38 12.48 -9.72
CA LEU A 113 -2.35 12.50 -8.25
C LEU A 113 -2.05 13.89 -7.68
N LYS A 114 -1.51 14.82 -8.48
CA LYS A 114 -1.11 16.15 -8.01
C LYS A 114 -2.34 17.04 -7.83
N GLY A 115 -2.74 17.29 -6.57
CA GLY A 115 -3.88 18.15 -6.23
C GLY A 115 -5.24 17.59 -6.64
N GLY A 116 -5.31 16.30 -6.99
CA GLY A 116 -6.53 15.61 -7.34
C GLY A 116 -7.21 14.92 -6.16
N ILE A 117 -8.34 14.29 -6.42
CA ILE A 117 -9.10 13.47 -5.48
C ILE A 117 -8.96 12.01 -5.89
N MET A 118 -8.39 11.19 -5.01
CA MET A 118 -8.44 9.74 -5.13
C MET A 118 -9.68 9.21 -4.43
N TYR A 119 -10.54 8.51 -5.16
CA TYR A 119 -11.77 7.92 -4.65
C TYR A 119 -11.65 6.39 -4.62
N GLN A 120 -11.71 5.81 -3.42
CA GLN A 120 -11.65 4.36 -3.25
C GLN A 120 -13.03 3.74 -3.48
N ILE A 121 -13.10 2.69 -4.29
CA ILE A 121 -14.32 1.94 -4.58
C ILE A 121 -14.15 0.48 -4.19
N PHE A 122 -15.08 -0.02 -3.37
CA PHE A 122 -15.32 -1.45 -3.19
C PHE A 122 -16.38 -1.88 -4.24
N PRO A 123 -16.01 -2.53 -5.35
CA PRO A 123 -16.88 -2.66 -6.52
C PRO A 123 -18.23 -3.29 -6.24
N ASP A 124 -18.27 -4.40 -5.49
CA ASP A 124 -19.50 -5.10 -5.14
C ASP A 124 -20.54 -4.24 -4.39
N ARG A 125 -20.09 -3.15 -3.74
CA ARG A 125 -20.87 -2.29 -2.85
C ARG A 125 -21.04 -0.86 -3.35
N PHE A 126 -20.68 -0.57 -4.61
CA PHE A 126 -20.70 0.79 -5.14
C PHE A 126 -21.97 1.07 -5.98
N TYR A 127 -22.17 0.34 -7.06
CA TYR A 127 -23.34 0.50 -7.91
C TYR A 127 -23.58 -0.74 -8.76
N LYS A 128 -24.85 -1.18 -8.82
CA LYS A 128 -25.30 -2.35 -9.57
C LYS A 128 -25.85 -1.91 -10.92
N SER A 129 -25.21 -2.29 -12.02
CA SER A 129 -25.69 -1.97 -13.37
C SER A 129 -26.99 -2.71 -13.74
N GLY A 130 -27.25 -3.84 -13.09
CA GLY A 130 -28.35 -4.74 -13.42
C GLY A 130 -28.00 -5.75 -14.52
N ARG A 131 -26.74 -5.76 -14.98
CA ARG A 131 -26.24 -6.77 -15.92
C ARG A 131 -26.27 -8.14 -15.27
N VAL A 132 -26.69 -9.16 -16.03
CA VAL A 132 -26.59 -10.55 -15.61
C VAL A 132 -25.18 -11.06 -15.91
N HIS A 133 -24.47 -11.50 -14.88
CA HIS A 133 -23.15 -12.10 -15.01
C HIS A 133 -23.27 -13.61 -15.16
N GLU A 134 -22.51 -14.16 -16.10
CA GLU A 134 -22.43 -15.60 -16.35
C GLU A 134 -21.22 -16.22 -15.62
N ASN A 135 -21.22 -17.55 -15.51
CA ASN A 135 -20.10 -18.32 -14.93
C ASN A 135 -19.75 -17.99 -13.49
N ILE A 136 -20.76 -17.61 -12.69
CA ILE A 136 -20.56 -17.32 -11.27
C ILE A 136 -20.18 -18.61 -10.54
N PRO A 137 -19.03 -18.65 -9.86
CA PRO A 137 -18.60 -19.83 -9.11
C PRO A 137 -19.63 -20.23 -8.02
N TYR A 138 -19.74 -21.54 -7.79
CA TYR A 138 -20.65 -22.11 -6.81
C TYR A 138 -20.37 -21.59 -5.38
N GLY A 139 -21.43 -21.43 -4.58
CA GLY A 139 -21.35 -21.05 -3.16
C GLY A 139 -21.36 -19.55 -2.89
N ARG A 140 -21.57 -18.71 -3.89
CA ARG A 140 -21.71 -17.26 -3.71
C ARG A 140 -23.18 -16.87 -3.47
N GLY A 141 -23.45 -16.23 -2.34
CA GLY A 141 -24.80 -15.77 -1.96
C GLY A 141 -25.09 -14.36 -2.46
N MET A 142 -25.91 -14.25 -3.53
CA MET A 142 -26.37 -12.92 -3.98
C MET A 142 -27.45 -12.39 -3.03
N ARG A 143 -27.33 -11.12 -2.62
CA ARG A 143 -28.35 -10.41 -1.85
C ARG A 143 -29.46 -9.93 -2.79
N ASP A 144 -30.69 -10.16 -2.38
CA ASP A 144 -31.87 -9.73 -3.17
C ASP A 144 -32.10 -8.23 -3.06
N ASN A 145 -31.84 -7.65 -1.89
CA ASN A 145 -32.05 -6.24 -1.61
C ASN A 145 -30.72 -5.52 -1.37
N TRP A 146 -30.49 -4.42 -2.07
CA TRP A 146 -29.31 -3.58 -1.92
C TRP A 146 -29.17 -2.96 -0.51
N GLU A 147 -30.28 -2.69 0.16
CA GLU A 147 -30.33 -2.08 1.49
C GLU A 147 -30.16 -3.09 2.65
N ASP A 148 -29.98 -4.37 2.34
CA ASP A 148 -29.77 -5.40 3.35
C ASP A 148 -28.48 -5.20 4.14
N THR A 149 -28.49 -5.62 5.39
CA THR A 149 -27.27 -5.66 6.20
C THR A 149 -26.35 -6.80 5.73
N PRO A 150 -25.06 -6.52 5.44
CA PRO A 150 -24.08 -7.54 5.11
C PRO A 150 -23.92 -8.60 6.21
N TYR A 151 -23.54 -9.82 5.83
CA TYR A 151 -23.17 -10.87 6.78
C TYR A 151 -21.77 -10.62 7.34
N TYR A 152 -21.67 -9.86 8.42
CA TYR A 152 -20.41 -9.48 9.05
C TYR A 152 -20.12 -10.21 10.37
N ARG A 153 -21.09 -10.99 10.87
CA ARG A 153 -20.96 -11.75 12.10
C ARG A 153 -20.53 -13.19 11.80
N PRO A 154 -19.70 -13.77 12.69
CA PRO A 154 -19.39 -15.19 12.56
C PRO A 154 -20.65 -16.06 12.73
N ASP A 155 -20.64 -17.20 12.08
CA ASP A 155 -21.63 -18.26 12.26
C ASP A 155 -21.49 -18.94 13.64
N GLU A 156 -22.28 -19.97 13.89
CA GLU A 156 -22.27 -20.75 15.14
C GLU A 156 -20.91 -21.44 15.43
N ASN A 157 -20.08 -21.62 14.41
CA ASN A 157 -18.74 -22.20 14.49
C ASN A 157 -17.63 -21.14 14.57
N GLY A 158 -17.98 -19.86 14.56
CA GLY A 158 -17.03 -18.75 14.60
C GLY A 158 -16.46 -18.37 13.24
N HIS A 159 -17.01 -18.88 12.12
CA HIS A 159 -16.56 -18.56 10.76
C HIS A 159 -17.24 -17.31 10.21
N VAL A 160 -16.45 -16.40 9.67
CA VAL A 160 -16.91 -15.28 8.83
C VAL A 160 -16.68 -15.67 7.37
N TRP A 161 -17.75 -15.92 6.64
CA TRP A 161 -17.68 -16.51 5.29
C TRP A 161 -17.34 -15.53 4.18
N ASN A 162 -17.61 -14.25 4.36
CA ASN A 162 -17.38 -13.20 3.36
C ASN A 162 -17.91 -13.57 1.95
N ASN A 163 -19.02 -14.26 1.89
CA ASN A 163 -19.58 -14.84 0.66
C ASN A 163 -20.95 -14.28 0.27
N ASP A 164 -21.35 -13.16 0.86
CA ASP A 164 -22.52 -12.40 0.47
C ASP A 164 -22.15 -11.27 -0.49
N TYR A 165 -22.88 -11.17 -1.59
CA TYR A 165 -22.60 -10.23 -2.67
C TYR A 165 -23.83 -9.38 -2.95
N PHE A 166 -23.61 -8.07 -3.22
CA PHE A 166 -24.68 -7.13 -3.55
C PHE A 166 -24.81 -6.89 -5.04
N GLY A 167 -23.82 -7.30 -5.83
CA GLY A 167 -23.84 -7.27 -7.27
C GLY A 167 -23.50 -5.93 -7.88
N GLY A 168 -22.75 -5.06 -7.16
CA GLY A 168 -22.03 -3.97 -7.78
C GLY A 168 -20.98 -4.52 -8.72
N ASP A 169 -20.73 -3.84 -9.86
CA ASP A 169 -19.93 -4.35 -10.95
C ASP A 169 -19.13 -3.25 -11.67
N LEU A 170 -18.24 -3.62 -12.59
CA LEU A 170 -17.43 -2.69 -13.36
C LEU A 170 -18.28 -1.81 -14.28
N GLU A 171 -19.37 -2.36 -14.82
CA GLU A 171 -20.32 -1.59 -15.63
C GLU A 171 -21.01 -0.52 -14.79
N GLY A 172 -21.41 -0.84 -13.56
CA GLY A 172 -21.99 0.13 -12.64
C GLY A 172 -21.02 1.25 -12.28
N ILE A 173 -19.73 0.95 -12.14
CA ILE A 173 -18.71 1.99 -11.96
C ILE A 173 -18.63 2.88 -13.21
N ARG A 174 -18.68 2.27 -14.40
CA ARG A 174 -18.66 2.98 -15.68
C ARG A 174 -19.85 3.95 -15.83
N GLU A 175 -21.05 3.52 -15.48
CA GLU A 175 -22.25 4.37 -15.47
C GLU A 175 -22.12 5.56 -14.50
N LYS A 176 -21.29 5.47 -13.46
CA LYS A 176 -21.07 6.51 -12.46
C LYS A 176 -19.89 7.44 -12.75
N LEU A 177 -19.16 7.25 -13.87
CA LEU A 177 -18.05 8.13 -14.23
C LEU A 177 -18.45 9.61 -14.33
N PRO A 178 -19.60 9.99 -14.91
CA PRO A 178 -20.05 11.40 -14.93
C PRO A 178 -20.20 11.98 -13.52
N TYR A 179 -20.80 11.23 -12.59
CA TYR A 179 -20.94 11.63 -11.19
C TYR A 179 -19.57 11.82 -10.51
N LEU A 180 -18.65 10.86 -10.70
CA LEU A 180 -17.30 10.93 -10.13
C LEU A 180 -16.51 12.12 -10.70
N LYS A 181 -16.69 12.42 -11.97
CA LYS A 181 -16.12 13.63 -12.60
C LYS A 181 -16.67 14.91 -12.01
N GLU A 182 -17.98 15.00 -11.81
CA GLU A 182 -18.63 16.18 -11.18
C GLU A 182 -18.12 16.36 -9.74
N LEU A 183 -17.87 15.27 -9.01
CA LEU A 183 -17.26 15.29 -7.68
C LEU A 183 -15.79 15.77 -7.67
N GLY A 184 -15.15 15.83 -8.83
CA GLY A 184 -13.76 16.26 -8.98
C GLY A 184 -12.73 15.11 -8.81
N VAL A 185 -13.17 13.86 -8.94
CA VAL A 185 -12.28 12.68 -8.87
C VAL A 185 -11.34 12.67 -10.07
N THR A 186 -10.05 12.47 -9.80
CA THR A 186 -9.00 12.33 -10.83
C THR A 186 -8.39 10.94 -10.84
N CYS A 187 -8.60 10.18 -9.76
CA CYS A 187 -8.11 8.81 -9.63
C CYS A 187 -9.14 7.94 -8.91
N ILE A 188 -9.45 6.77 -9.46
CA ILE A 188 -10.21 5.74 -8.79
C ILE A 188 -9.23 4.66 -8.32
N TYR A 189 -9.24 4.35 -7.02
CA TYR A 189 -8.58 3.19 -6.45
C TYR A 189 -9.62 2.07 -6.30
N LEU A 190 -9.48 1.00 -7.08
CA LEU A 190 -10.35 -0.16 -6.97
C LEU A 190 -9.82 -1.13 -5.91
N ASN A 191 -10.61 -1.46 -4.89
CA ASN A 191 -10.37 -2.65 -4.09
C ASN A 191 -10.25 -3.87 -5.03
N PRO A 192 -9.65 -4.99 -4.57
CA PRO A 192 -9.30 -6.10 -5.47
C PRO A 192 -10.44 -6.51 -6.40
N ILE A 193 -10.12 -6.63 -7.69
CA ILE A 193 -11.08 -7.04 -8.74
C ILE A 193 -10.78 -8.43 -9.31
N PHE A 194 -9.65 -9.02 -8.94
CA PHE A 194 -9.22 -10.31 -9.48
C PHE A 194 -10.16 -11.43 -9.00
N GLU A 195 -10.26 -12.50 -9.78
CA GLU A 195 -11.07 -13.66 -9.42
C GLU A 195 -10.74 -14.11 -8.00
N SER A 196 -11.78 -14.35 -7.21
CA SER A 196 -11.69 -14.73 -5.81
C SER A 196 -13.00 -15.38 -5.36
N HIS A 197 -12.97 -16.14 -4.27
CA HIS A 197 -14.16 -16.78 -3.70
C HIS A 197 -14.79 -16.01 -2.55
N GLU A 198 -14.15 -14.92 -2.09
CA GLU A 198 -14.67 -14.04 -1.05
C GLU A 198 -15.02 -12.66 -1.61
N ASN A 199 -15.99 -11.98 -1.00
CA ASN A 199 -16.54 -10.73 -1.50
C ASN A 199 -15.54 -9.58 -1.52
N HIS A 200 -14.54 -9.58 -0.62
CA HIS A 200 -13.48 -8.59 -0.55
C HIS A 200 -12.34 -8.83 -1.56
N ARG A 201 -12.22 -10.04 -2.10
CA ARG A 201 -11.25 -10.46 -3.13
C ARG A 201 -9.78 -10.34 -2.76
N TYR A 202 -9.46 -10.21 -1.46
CA TYR A 202 -8.05 -10.23 -1.01
C TYR A 202 -7.43 -11.63 -1.06
N ASN A 203 -8.22 -12.69 -1.16
CA ASN A 203 -7.79 -14.07 -1.39
C ASN A 203 -7.76 -14.37 -2.91
N THR A 204 -6.85 -13.73 -3.63
CA THR A 204 -6.76 -13.84 -5.10
C THR A 204 -6.67 -15.29 -5.56
N ALA A 205 -7.56 -15.67 -6.46
CA ALA A 205 -7.60 -16.99 -7.08
C ALA A 205 -6.89 -17.02 -8.44
N ASP A 206 -7.02 -15.97 -9.25
CA ASP A 206 -6.31 -15.80 -10.52
C ASP A 206 -5.97 -14.32 -10.73
N TYR A 207 -4.67 -14.00 -10.79
CA TYR A 207 -4.18 -12.63 -10.97
C TYR A 207 -4.45 -12.05 -12.36
N ARG A 208 -4.75 -12.87 -13.36
CA ARG A 208 -4.96 -12.43 -14.75
C ARG A 208 -6.43 -12.38 -15.15
N LYS A 209 -7.33 -12.52 -14.20
CA LYS A 209 -8.77 -12.62 -14.48
C LYS A 209 -9.58 -11.74 -13.55
N VAL A 210 -10.47 -10.94 -14.12
CA VAL A 210 -11.50 -10.22 -13.36
C VAL A 210 -12.47 -11.23 -12.75
N ASP A 211 -12.89 -10.98 -11.54
CA ASP A 211 -13.92 -11.76 -10.86
C ASP A 211 -15.23 -11.79 -11.69
N PRO A 212 -15.82 -12.95 -11.97
CA PRO A 212 -17.01 -13.06 -12.82
C PRO A 212 -18.22 -12.27 -12.33
N LEU A 213 -18.33 -12.00 -11.03
CA LEU A 213 -19.39 -11.14 -10.47
C LEU A 213 -19.18 -9.65 -10.75
N LEU A 214 -17.95 -9.25 -11.09
CA LEU A 214 -17.64 -7.86 -11.44
C LEU A 214 -17.69 -7.62 -12.94
N GLY A 215 -17.52 -8.66 -13.74
CA GLY A 215 -17.46 -8.57 -15.20
C GLY A 215 -16.34 -9.41 -15.79
N THR A 216 -15.78 -8.92 -16.89
CA THR A 216 -14.71 -9.55 -17.64
C THR A 216 -13.48 -8.64 -17.72
N ASN A 217 -12.36 -9.18 -18.21
CA ASN A 217 -11.17 -8.38 -18.50
C ASN A 217 -11.47 -7.28 -19.53
N GLU A 218 -12.31 -7.56 -20.52
CA GLU A 218 -12.72 -6.58 -21.52
C GLU A 218 -13.60 -5.47 -20.91
N ASP A 219 -14.42 -5.77 -19.91
CA ASP A 219 -15.20 -4.76 -19.17
C ASP A 219 -14.27 -3.83 -18.39
N PHE A 220 -13.19 -4.36 -17.78
CA PHE A 220 -12.18 -3.54 -17.14
C PHE A 220 -11.46 -2.62 -18.13
N LYS A 221 -11.06 -3.16 -19.28
CA LYS A 221 -10.43 -2.38 -20.35
C LYS A 221 -11.34 -1.25 -20.85
N ALA A 222 -12.63 -1.56 -21.04
CA ALA A 222 -13.63 -0.56 -21.44
C ALA A 222 -13.81 0.53 -20.35
N LEU A 223 -13.87 0.14 -19.06
CA LEU A 223 -13.94 1.08 -17.96
C LEU A 223 -12.72 2.02 -17.94
N CYS A 224 -11.50 1.50 -18.10
CA CYS A 224 -10.29 2.32 -18.14
C CYS A 224 -10.29 3.30 -19.33
N ALA A 225 -10.70 2.83 -20.51
CA ALA A 225 -10.78 3.66 -21.71
C ALA A 225 -11.76 4.83 -21.52
N GLU A 226 -12.95 4.56 -21.02
CA GLU A 226 -13.96 5.59 -20.78
C GLU A 226 -13.58 6.52 -19.61
N ALA A 227 -13.03 5.99 -18.51
CA ALA A 227 -12.54 6.81 -17.40
C ALA A 227 -11.50 7.85 -17.87
N LYS A 228 -10.62 7.47 -18.78
CA LYS A 228 -9.64 8.35 -19.40
C LYS A 228 -10.28 9.54 -20.14
N GLU A 229 -11.43 9.34 -20.81
CA GLU A 229 -12.18 10.41 -21.47
C GLU A 229 -12.72 11.43 -20.46
N PHE A 230 -13.06 10.98 -19.25
CA PHE A 230 -13.43 11.84 -18.12
C PHE A 230 -12.22 12.44 -17.39
N GLY A 231 -10.98 12.14 -17.79
CA GLY A 231 -9.76 12.57 -17.11
C GLY A 231 -9.55 11.88 -15.76
N ILE A 232 -10.03 10.64 -15.62
CA ILE A 232 -9.92 9.81 -14.42
C ILE A 232 -8.98 8.64 -14.72
N SER A 233 -7.96 8.46 -13.89
CA SER A 233 -7.07 7.29 -13.92
C SER A 233 -7.57 6.21 -12.98
N ILE A 234 -7.29 4.94 -13.28
CA ILE A 234 -7.70 3.80 -12.45
C ILE A 234 -6.47 3.09 -11.91
N ILE A 235 -6.40 2.91 -10.60
CA ILE A 235 -5.39 2.12 -9.90
C ILE A 235 -6.04 0.86 -9.33
N LEU A 236 -5.35 -0.27 -9.46
CA LEU A 236 -5.77 -1.56 -8.93
C LEU A 236 -5.09 -1.86 -7.58
N ASP A 237 -5.83 -2.51 -6.71
CA ASP A 237 -5.30 -3.12 -5.49
C ASP A 237 -4.60 -4.45 -5.85
N GLY A 238 -3.27 -4.48 -5.72
CA GLY A 238 -2.45 -5.66 -6.00
C GLY A 238 -2.08 -6.41 -4.73
N VAL A 239 -2.70 -7.55 -4.48
CA VAL A 239 -2.43 -8.40 -3.31
C VAL A 239 -1.42 -9.46 -3.69
N PHE A 240 -0.13 -9.20 -3.48
CA PHE A 240 0.96 -10.06 -3.94
C PHE A 240 1.72 -10.79 -2.82
N SER A 241 1.32 -10.65 -1.55
CA SER A 241 1.95 -11.34 -0.41
C SER A 241 1.40 -12.75 -0.16
N HIS A 242 0.20 -13.04 -0.66
CA HIS A 242 -0.48 -14.33 -0.50
C HIS A 242 -1.48 -14.55 -1.63
N THR A 243 -1.96 -15.79 -1.75
CA THR A 243 -3.07 -16.14 -2.65
C THR A 243 -4.22 -16.75 -1.85
N GLY A 244 -5.36 -16.98 -2.48
CA GLY A 244 -6.37 -17.87 -1.92
C GLY A 244 -5.88 -19.31 -1.87
N ALA A 245 -6.22 -20.06 -0.82
CA ALA A 245 -5.95 -21.50 -0.77
C ALA A 245 -6.68 -22.27 -1.88
N ASP A 246 -7.73 -21.68 -2.43
CA ASP A 246 -8.53 -22.16 -3.55
C ASP A 246 -8.14 -21.53 -4.90
N SER A 247 -6.97 -20.89 -4.99
CA SER A 247 -6.45 -20.30 -6.22
C SER A 247 -5.98 -21.35 -7.24
N VAL A 248 -5.83 -20.93 -8.50
CA VAL A 248 -5.22 -21.76 -9.56
C VAL A 248 -3.78 -22.17 -9.21
N TYR A 249 -3.11 -21.40 -8.35
CA TYR A 249 -1.71 -21.58 -7.94
C TYR A 249 -1.56 -22.58 -6.79
N PHE A 250 -2.44 -22.52 -5.78
CA PHE A 250 -2.38 -23.40 -4.60
C PHE A 250 -3.33 -24.60 -4.70
N ASN A 251 -4.57 -24.36 -5.09
CA ASN A 251 -5.64 -25.32 -5.44
C ASN A 251 -5.95 -26.38 -4.37
N LYS A 252 -5.96 -25.99 -3.10
CA LYS A 252 -6.25 -26.90 -1.96
C LYS A 252 -7.58 -27.62 -2.09
N PHE A 253 -8.58 -26.98 -2.67
CA PHE A 253 -9.94 -27.49 -2.76
C PHE A 253 -10.29 -28.11 -4.13
N ASN A 254 -9.30 -28.27 -5.00
CA ASN A 254 -9.50 -28.82 -6.37
C ASN A 254 -10.61 -28.10 -7.16
N ARG A 255 -10.65 -26.78 -7.08
CA ARG A 255 -11.64 -25.96 -7.80
C ARG A 255 -11.25 -25.68 -9.24
N TYR A 256 -9.99 -25.88 -9.57
CA TYR A 256 -9.40 -25.64 -10.88
C TYR A 256 -8.75 -26.91 -11.43
N ASP A 257 -8.67 -27.02 -12.74
CA ASP A 257 -7.96 -28.14 -13.40
C ASP A 257 -6.44 -28.00 -13.31
N SER A 258 -5.92 -26.89 -12.78
CA SER A 258 -4.51 -26.67 -12.59
C SER A 258 -3.91 -27.60 -11.52
N LEU A 259 -2.67 -28.02 -11.72
CA LEU A 259 -1.90 -28.73 -10.70
C LEU A 259 -1.32 -27.68 -9.73
N GLY A 260 -2.05 -27.33 -8.67
CA GLY A 260 -1.61 -26.36 -7.68
C GLY A 260 -0.52 -26.89 -6.76
N ALA A 261 0.10 -25.96 -6.02
CA ALA A 261 1.18 -26.29 -5.08
C ALA A 261 0.77 -27.27 -3.97
N TYR A 262 -0.49 -27.21 -3.54
CA TYR A 262 -1.03 -28.14 -2.55
C TYR A 262 -1.21 -29.56 -3.10
N ASN A 263 -1.52 -29.69 -4.41
CA ASN A 263 -1.83 -30.98 -5.01
C ASN A 263 -0.58 -31.82 -5.30
N SER A 264 0.56 -31.20 -5.61
CA SER A 264 1.77 -31.90 -5.96
C SER A 264 3.03 -31.08 -5.75
N LYS A 265 4.08 -31.72 -5.25
CA LYS A 265 5.43 -31.13 -5.22
C LYS A 265 6.05 -30.91 -6.61
N ASN A 266 5.46 -31.52 -7.65
CA ASN A 266 5.86 -31.34 -9.05
C ASN A 266 5.10 -30.17 -9.73
N SER A 267 4.21 -29.49 -9.01
CA SER A 267 3.57 -28.27 -9.51
C SER A 267 4.61 -27.18 -9.78
N GLU A 268 4.48 -26.47 -10.87
CA GLU A 268 5.29 -25.28 -11.15
C GLU A 268 5.15 -24.20 -10.07
N PHE A 269 4.03 -24.16 -9.37
CA PHE A 269 3.74 -23.22 -8.29
C PHE A 269 4.27 -23.68 -6.91
N TYR A 270 4.73 -24.94 -6.78
CA TYR A 270 5.21 -25.45 -5.50
C TYR A 270 6.35 -24.59 -4.89
N PRO A 271 7.35 -24.10 -5.66
CA PRO A 271 8.41 -23.24 -5.14
C PRO A 271 7.95 -21.88 -4.64
N TRP A 272 6.74 -21.44 -5.00
CA TRP A 272 6.19 -20.16 -4.56
C TRP A 272 5.81 -20.12 -3.09
N TYR A 273 5.62 -21.30 -2.45
CA TYR A 273 5.12 -21.44 -1.08
C TYR A 273 6.11 -22.10 -0.17
N THR A 274 5.98 -21.84 1.12
CA THR A 274 6.76 -22.49 2.16
C THR A 274 5.90 -23.53 2.88
N PHE A 275 6.30 -24.82 2.78
CA PHE A 275 5.65 -25.91 3.51
C PHE A 275 6.53 -26.34 4.68
N TYR A 276 5.95 -26.42 5.88
CA TYR A 276 6.59 -27.00 7.07
C TYR A 276 6.39 -28.51 7.12
N GLU A 277 5.18 -28.98 6.77
CA GLU A 277 4.81 -30.39 6.63
C GLU A 277 3.80 -30.51 5.49
N TYR A 278 4.25 -31.07 4.38
CA TYR A 278 3.46 -31.13 3.15
C TYR A 278 2.34 -32.19 3.23
N PRO A 279 1.13 -31.89 2.75
CA PRO A 279 0.70 -30.63 2.15
C PRO A 279 0.02 -29.66 3.15
N ASP A 280 -0.25 -30.09 4.38
CA ASP A 280 -1.22 -29.46 5.26
C ASP A 280 -0.68 -28.35 6.15
N LYS A 281 0.66 -28.28 6.35
CA LYS A 281 1.27 -27.22 7.15
C LYS A 281 2.16 -26.34 6.28
N TYR A 282 1.72 -25.14 6.09
CA TYR A 282 2.39 -24.13 5.25
C TYR A 282 2.33 -22.75 5.90
N GLU A 283 3.18 -21.88 5.42
CA GLU A 283 3.16 -20.48 5.83
C GLU A 283 1.91 -19.81 5.31
N ALA A 284 1.19 -19.08 6.19
CA ALA A 284 -0.04 -18.42 5.87
C ALA A 284 -0.05 -16.99 6.45
N TRP A 285 -0.71 -16.07 5.76
CA TRP A 285 -0.85 -14.69 6.15
C TRP A 285 -1.58 -14.60 7.51
N TRP A 286 -0.89 -14.07 8.51
CA TRP A 286 -1.35 -14.02 9.91
C TRP A 286 -1.82 -15.36 10.48
N GLY A 287 -1.34 -16.48 9.92
CA GLY A 287 -1.74 -17.82 10.35
C GLY A 287 -3.12 -18.27 9.86
N ILE A 288 -3.71 -17.53 8.92
CA ILE A 288 -5.01 -17.86 8.31
C ILE A 288 -4.76 -18.87 7.18
N ASP A 289 -5.14 -20.11 7.37
CA ASP A 289 -4.84 -21.23 6.46
C ASP A 289 -5.53 -21.16 5.09
N THR A 290 -6.53 -20.30 4.93
CA THR A 290 -7.13 -19.97 3.62
C THR A 290 -6.30 -18.97 2.80
N LEU A 291 -5.23 -18.41 3.38
CA LEU A 291 -4.38 -17.38 2.78
C LEU A 291 -2.89 -17.81 2.78
N PRO A 292 -2.50 -18.82 1.97
CA PRO A 292 -1.12 -19.26 1.88
C PRO A 292 -0.19 -18.13 1.41
N ASN A 293 0.84 -17.82 2.21
CA ASN A 293 1.86 -16.84 1.85
C ASN A 293 2.67 -17.30 0.66
N VAL A 294 2.98 -16.37 -0.22
CA VAL A 294 3.96 -16.59 -1.27
C VAL A 294 5.34 -16.15 -0.80
N ARG A 295 6.36 -16.73 -1.38
CA ARG A 295 7.75 -16.34 -1.18
C ARG A 295 8.09 -15.22 -2.15
N GLU A 296 7.95 -13.97 -1.72
CA GLU A 296 8.15 -12.79 -2.58
C GLU A 296 9.57 -12.74 -3.19
N ASN A 297 10.55 -13.41 -2.55
CA ASN A 297 11.92 -13.53 -3.08
C ASN A 297 12.10 -14.73 -4.04
N ASN A 298 11.06 -15.49 -4.33
CA ASN A 298 11.14 -16.56 -5.32
C ASN A 298 11.21 -15.94 -6.71
N LYS A 299 12.21 -16.36 -7.49
CA LYS A 299 12.49 -15.76 -8.80
C LYS A 299 11.36 -15.98 -9.80
N GLU A 300 10.78 -17.17 -9.84
CA GLU A 300 9.71 -17.52 -10.77
C GLU A 300 8.44 -16.74 -10.43
N TYR A 301 8.13 -16.57 -9.14
CA TYR A 301 7.01 -15.75 -8.70
C TYR A 301 7.22 -14.27 -9.03
N THR A 302 8.41 -13.74 -8.74
CA THR A 302 8.74 -12.34 -9.06
C THR A 302 8.65 -12.08 -10.57
N GLU A 303 9.16 -13.01 -11.39
CA GLU A 303 9.07 -12.92 -12.84
C GLU A 303 7.62 -12.98 -13.33
N TYR A 304 6.79 -13.86 -12.74
CA TYR A 304 5.37 -13.94 -13.06
C TYR A 304 4.60 -12.65 -12.75
N ILE A 305 4.92 -11.97 -11.64
CA ILE A 305 4.25 -10.73 -11.25
C ILE A 305 4.85 -9.51 -11.96
N CYS A 306 6.18 -9.35 -11.93
CA CYS A 306 6.90 -8.11 -12.30
C CYS A 306 7.77 -8.24 -13.55
N GLY A 307 7.93 -9.46 -14.12
CA GLY A 307 8.72 -9.67 -15.33
C GLY A 307 8.01 -9.14 -16.58
N ASP A 308 8.75 -9.08 -17.70
CA ASP A 308 8.22 -8.65 -19.00
C ASP A 308 7.00 -9.50 -19.40
N GLY A 309 5.85 -8.84 -19.63
CA GLY A 309 4.58 -9.51 -19.89
C GLY A 309 3.98 -10.20 -18.63
N GLY A 310 4.48 -9.87 -17.45
CA GLY A 310 3.96 -10.33 -16.16
C GLY A 310 2.56 -9.78 -15.83
N VAL A 311 2.13 -10.03 -14.61
CA VAL A 311 0.79 -9.60 -14.15
C VAL A 311 0.67 -8.07 -14.17
N LEU A 312 1.71 -7.34 -13.76
CA LEU A 312 1.68 -5.87 -13.74
C LEU A 312 1.57 -5.31 -15.16
N ASP A 313 2.41 -5.77 -16.09
CA ASP A 313 2.37 -5.34 -17.48
C ASP A 313 1.00 -5.62 -18.10
N TYR A 314 0.45 -6.81 -17.84
CA TYR A 314 -0.86 -7.20 -18.35
C TYR A 314 -1.96 -6.20 -17.97
N TRP A 315 -2.03 -5.78 -16.69
CA TRP A 315 -3.06 -4.83 -16.26
C TRP A 315 -2.78 -3.39 -16.68
N ILE A 316 -1.51 -3.00 -16.81
CA ILE A 316 -1.13 -1.70 -17.39
C ILE A 316 -1.53 -1.64 -18.88
N GLU A 317 -1.30 -2.70 -19.66
CA GLU A 317 -1.76 -2.80 -21.05
C GLU A 317 -3.30 -2.76 -21.17
N MET A 318 -4.01 -3.25 -20.18
CA MET A 318 -5.47 -3.16 -20.09
C MET A 318 -5.96 -1.75 -19.71
N GLY A 319 -5.07 -0.85 -19.27
CA GLY A 319 -5.35 0.55 -18.99
C GLY A 319 -5.27 0.97 -17.53
N ALA A 320 -4.79 0.12 -16.62
CA ALA A 320 -4.43 0.54 -15.26
C ALA A 320 -3.29 1.57 -15.29
N ALA A 321 -3.28 2.51 -14.31
CA ALA A 321 -2.32 3.60 -14.20
C ALA A 321 -1.23 3.34 -13.15
#